data_698450b3ef9137856dc2269fcbd2ad16
#
_entry.id   698450b3ef9137856dc2269fcbd2ad16
#
_cell.length_a   1.000
_cell.length_b   1.000
_cell.length_c   1.000
_cell.angle_alpha   90.00
_cell.angle_beta   90.00
_cell.angle_gamma   90.00
#
_symmetry.space_group_name_H-M   'P 1'
#
loop_
_entity.id
_entity.type
_entity.pdbx_description
1 polymer ?
#
loop_
_entity_poly.entity_id
_entity_poly.type
_entity_poly.pdbx_seq_one_letter_code
_entity_poly.pdbx_strand_id
1 'polypeptide(L)'
;MTINSTTRKTNNLVGNGNTHTYPFAFKVFADSEIVVKKLETATSIETTLTLGASNDYIVTLNSDQNGNPGGSITLRSGGSNQNLASGFTIVITSALTPLQGTDLTNQGGFYPEVINDALDKAVILHQQQQDEIDRSIKFSLTNTIGSLEITENANARKNRVLGFDNLGEFEVLKELGTYRGNWVAARDYAVRDLVKDTSTGNIFFCNTAHTSSGSQPLTTNTHSANWDLIVDAASATASQNAAAASASA
;
A
#
# COMPACT_ATOMS: atom_id res chain seq x y z
N MET A 1 10.39 25.23 -23.64
CA MET A 1 11.30 24.74 -22.57
C MET A 1 11.06 23.26 -22.38
N THR A 2 12.08 22.44 -22.23
CA THR A 2 11.98 21.01 -21.97
C THR A 2 11.72 20.73 -20.49
N ILE A 3 11.36 19.50 -20.14
CA ILE A 3 11.16 19.09 -18.74
C ILE A 3 12.47 19.26 -17.96
N ASN A 4 12.48 20.13 -16.97
CA ASN A 4 13.62 20.43 -16.10
C ASN A 4 13.36 20.08 -14.62
N SER A 5 12.24 19.45 -14.30
CA SER A 5 11.86 19.02 -12.96
C SER A 5 11.53 17.54 -12.94
N THR A 6 11.92 16.84 -11.89
CA THR A 6 11.56 15.44 -11.64
C THR A 6 10.22 15.29 -10.90
N THR A 7 9.66 16.41 -10.44
CA THR A 7 8.43 16.40 -9.63
C THR A 7 7.21 16.19 -10.50
N ARG A 8 6.44 15.12 -10.25
CA ARG A 8 5.18 14.78 -10.92
C ARG A 8 3.99 14.74 -9.98
N LYS A 9 4.20 15.10 -8.72
CA LYS A 9 3.15 15.18 -7.70
C LYS A 9 3.44 16.32 -6.73
N THR A 10 2.41 16.83 -6.07
CA THR A 10 2.57 17.76 -4.95
C THR A 10 3.01 17.02 -3.68
N ASN A 11 3.53 17.77 -2.71
CA ASN A 11 3.54 17.31 -1.34
C ASN A 11 2.10 17.13 -0.83
N ASN A 12 1.96 16.55 0.35
CA ASN A 12 0.67 16.43 1.03
C ASN A 12 0.12 17.82 1.37
N LEU A 13 -1.01 18.17 0.76
CA LEU A 13 -1.71 19.44 0.96
C LEU A 13 -2.81 19.22 2.00
N VAL A 14 -2.62 19.76 3.20
CA VAL A 14 -3.48 19.51 4.35
C VAL A 14 -4.69 20.45 4.33
N GLY A 15 -5.87 19.88 4.60
CA GLY A 15 -7.11 20.64 4.72
C GLY A 15 -7.16 21.51 5.98
N ASN A 16 -7.66 22.73 5.83
CA ASN A 16 -7.81 23.73 6.89
C ASN A 16 -9.25 24.23 7.06
N GLY A 17 -10.20 23.68 6.29
CA GLY A 17 -11.60 24.07 6.29
C GLY A 17 -11.91 25.37 5.53
N ASN A 18 -10.90 26.08 5.03
CA ASN A 18 -11.07 27.40 4.40
C ASN A 18 -10.56 27.47 2.95
N THR A 19 -9.75 26.50 2.53
CA THR A 19 -9.12 26.50 1.20
C THR A 19 -9.76 25.44 0.31
N HIS A 20 -10.08 25.85 -0.91
CA HIS A 20 -10.60 24.97 -1.96
C HIS A 20 -9.75 24.94 -3.22
N THR A 21 -8.77 25.84 -3.38
CA THR A 21 -7.90 25.91 -4.55
C THR A 21 -6.46 25.62 -4.15
N TYR A 22 -5.83 24.68 -4.87
CA TYR A 22 -4.49 24.18 -4.57
C TYR A 22 -3.62 24.20 -5.82
N PRO A 23 -2.43 24.80 -5.77
CA PRO A 23 -1.53 24.89 -6.92
C PRO A 23 -0.73 23.60 -7.11
N PHE A 24 -0.29 23.39 -8.35
CA PHE A 24 0.75 22.45 -8.73
C PHE A 24 1.69 23.08 -9.75
N ALA A 25 2.94 22.59 -9.83
CA ALA A 25 4.00 23.25 -10.58
C ALA A 25 4.71 22.32 -11.60
N PHE A 26 4.04 21.26 -12.06
CA PHE A 26 4.60 20.35 -13.07
C PHE A 26 3.82 20.45 -14.38
N LYS A 27 4.53 20.32 -15.53
CA LYS A 27 3.95 20.40 -16.88
C LYS A 27 2.96 19.27 -17.10
N VAL A 28 1.79 19.62 -17.66
CA VAL A 28 0.79 18.72 -18.23
C VAL A 28 0.30 19.29 -19.55
N PHE A 29 -0.32 18.47 -20.40
CA PHE A 29 -0.83 18.89 -21.71
C PHE A 29 -2.35 19.09 -21.72
N ALA A 30 -3.05 18.47 -20.76
CA ALA A 30 -4.49 18.58 -20.61
C ALA A 30 -4.91 18.48 -19.14
N ASP A 31 -6.06 19.02 -18.79
CA ASP A 31 -6.67 18.91 -17.47
C ASP A 31 -6.99 17.47 -17.09
N SER A 32 -7.33 16.63 -18.08
CA SER A 32 -7.59 15.19 -17.89
C SER A 32 -6.35 14.38 -17.44
N GLU A 33 -5.14 14.95 -17.55
CA GLU A 33 -3.89 14.33 -17.10
C GLU A 33 -3.61 14.60 -15.62
N ILE A 34 -4.49 15.29 -14.91
CA ILE A 34 -4.40 15.53 -13.47
C ILE A 34 -5.30 14.55 -12.72
N VAL A 35 -4.71 13.86 -11.75
CA VAL A 35 -5.43 13.02 -10.79
C VAL A 35 -5.23 13.57 -9.39
N VAL A 36 -6.30 13.65 -8.63
CA VAL A 36 -6.29 14.07 -7.23
C VAL A 36 -6.68 12.91 -6.34
N LYS A 37 -5.81 12.60 -5.39
CA LYS A 37 -6.05 11.62 -4.33
C LYS A 37 -6.36 12.35 -3.03
N LYS A 38 -7.39 11.92 -2.33
CA LYS A 38 -7.78 12.45 -1.02
C LYS A 38 -7.65 11.35 0.04
N LEU A 39 -6.91 11.64 1.08
CA LEU A 39 -6.71 10.77 2.24
C LEU A 39 -7.49 11.32 3.43
N GLU A 40 -8.28 10.49 4.08
CA GLU A 40 -8.83 10.77 5.39
C GLU A 40 -7.84 10.34 6.47
N THR A 41 -7.33 11.29 7.26
CA THR A 41 -6.23 11.02 8.20
C THR A 41 -6.64 10.08 9.35
N ALA A 42 -7.90 10.14 9.79
CA ALA A 42 -8.40 9.33 10.89
C ALA A 42 -8.52 7.84 10.54
N THR A 43 -8.91 7.53 9.31
CA THR A 43 -9.17 6.14 8.85
C THR A 43 -8.05 5.60 7.96
N SER A 44 -7.15 6.46 7.49
CA SER A 44 -6.14 6.15 6.47
C SER A 44 -6.74 5.67 5.14
N ILE A 45 -8.00 6.01 4.85
CA ILE A 45 -8.66 5.66 3.60
C ILE A 45 -8.32 6.69 2.53
N GLU A 46 -7.75 6.22 1.41
CA GLU A 46 -7.48 7.02 0.22
C GLU A 46 -8.62 6.87 -0.79
N THR A 47 -9.07 7.99 -1.33
CA THR A 47 -10.11 8.07 -2.38
C THR A 47 -9.57 8.84 -3.58
N THR A 48 -9.80 8.34 -4.79
CA THR A 48 -9.53 9.10 -6.02
C THR A 48 -10.71 10.00 -6.32
N LEU A 49 -10.46 11.30 -6.46
CA LEU A 49 -11.47 12.29 -6.82
C LEU A 49 -11.75 12.27 -8.32
N THR A 50 -12.96 12.67 -8.70
CA THR A 50 -13.43 12.68 -10.08
C THR A 50 -13.34 14.10 -10.66
N LEU A 51 -12.69 14.23 -11.82
CA LEU A 51 -12.62 15.48 -12.58
C LEU A 51 -13.98 15.86 -13.14
N GLY A 52 -14.37 17.13 -13.03
CA GLY A 52 -15.56 17.68 -13.65
C GLY A 52 -16.22 18.78 -12.84
N ALA A 53 -16.87 19.73 -13.52
CA ALA A 53 -17.49 20.90 -12.91
C ALA A 53 -18.60 20.56 -11.88
N SER A 54 -19.32 19.46 -12.09
CA SER A 54 -20.35 18.95 -11.18
C SER A 54 -19.87 17.82 -10.28
N ASN A 55 -18.58 17.41 -10.42
CA ASN A 55 -17.94 16.34 -9.65
C ASN A 55 -17.09 16.93 -8.51
N ASP A 56 -15.91 16.31 -8.25
CA ASP A 56 -15.12 16.61 -7.06
C ASP A 56 -14.09 17.71 -7.25
N TYR A 57 -13.62 17.97 -8.49
CA TYR A 57 -12.67 19.04 -8.77
C TYR A 57 -12.66 19.47 -10.24
N ILE A 58 -12.16 20.67 -10.48
CA ILE A 58 -11.80 21.19 -11.79
C ILE A 58 -10.32 21.57 -11.81
N VAL A 59 -9.73 21.62 -12.99
CA VAL A 59 -8.34 22.04 -13.22
C VAL A 59 -8.33 23.34 -13.98
N THR A 60 -7.42 24.24 -13.63
CA THR A 60 -7.09 25.45 -14.37
C THR A 60 -5.61 25.43 -14.65
N LEU A 61 -5.23 25.21 -15.90
CA LEU A 61 -3.84 25.20 -16.34
C LEU A 61 -3.32 26.62 -16.57
N ASN A 62 -2.03 26.82 -16.30
CA ASN A 62 -1.35 28.03 -16.75
C ASN A 62 -1.30 28.04 -18.27
N SER A 63 -1.45 29.22 -18.88
CA SER A 63 -1.52 29.39 -20.33
C SER A 63 -0.25 28.99 -21.08
N ASP A 64 0.90 29.10 -20.42
CA ASP A 64 2.22 28.71 -20.96
C ASP A 64 2.82 27.59 -20.14
N GLN A 65 2.57 26.35 -20.52
CA GLN A 65 3.12 25.16 -19.86
C GLN A 65 4.63 24.98 -20.08
N ASN A 66 5.21 25.71 -21.03
CA ASN A 66 6.65 25.68 -21.30
C ASN A 66 7.42 26.70 -20.46
N GLY A 67 6.90 27.92 -20.30
CA GLY A 67 7.53 28.99 -19.52
C GLY A 67 7.11 29.00 -18.05
N ASN A 68 5.87 28.61 -17.78
CA ASN A 68 5.28 28.56 -16.43
C ASN A 68 4.44 27.29 -16.28
N PRO A 69 5.08 26.12 -16.10
CA PRO A 69 4.37 24.84 -16.01
C PRO A 69 3.46 24.77 -14.79
N GLY A 70 2.38 23.98 -14.92
CA GLY A 70 1.45 23.73 -13.84
C GLY A 70 0.13 24.47 -13.93
N GLY A 71 -0.46 24.71 -12.78
CA GLY A 71 -1.79 25.31 -12.65
C GLY A 71 -2.34 25.15 -11.24
N SER A 72 -3.65 25.04 -11.14
CA SER A 72 -4.33 24.77 -9.87
C SER A 72 -5.51 23.84 -10.07
N ILE A 73 -5.86 23.11 -9.01
CA ILE A 73 -7.15 22.43 -8.90
C ILE A 73 -8.06 23.26 -8.00
N THR A 74 -9.35 23.25 -8.27
CA THR A 74 -10.37 23.78 -7.35
C THR A 74 -11.30 22.63 -6.97
N LEU A 75 -11.37 22.31 -5.67
CA LEU A 75 -12.27 21.29 -5.15
C LEU A 75 -13.72 21.73 -5.26
N ARG A 76 -14.60 20.78 -5.58
CA ARG A 76 -16.01 21.01 -5.83
C ARG A 76 -16.91 19.98 -5.15
N SER A 77 -18.18 20.35 -4.99
CA SER A 77 -19.24 19.43 -4.61
C SER A 77 -20.55 19.94 -5.16
N GLY A 78 -21.24 19.13 -5.97
CA GLY A 78 -22.52 19.49 -6.56
C GLY A 78 -22.49 20.80 -7.37
N GLY A 79 -21.37 21.08 -8.06
CA GLY A 79 -21.21 22.29 -8.88
C GLY A 79 -20.73 23.54 -8.15
N SER A 80 -20.52 23.48 -6.83
CA SER A 80 -20.02 24.60 -6.01
C SER A 80 -18.61 24.34 -5.50
N ASN A 81 -17.84 25.39 -5.17
CA ASN A 81 -16.53 25.25 -4.57
C ASN A 81 -16.65 24.63 -3.16
N GLN A 82 -15.80 23.65 -2.89
CA GLN A 82 -15.80 22.90 -1.63
C GLN A 82 -14.45 23.05 -0.93
N ASN A 83 -14.44 23.61 0.28
CA ASN A 83 -13.22 23.67 1.08
C ASN A 83 -12.80 22.26 1.54
N LEU A 84 -11.49 22.00 1.54
CA LEU A 84 -10.93 20.77 2.12
C LEU A 84 -11.01 20.88 3.65
N ALA A 85 -11.83 20.03 4.26
CA ALA A 85 -12.00 20.01 5.70
C ALA A 85 -10.71 19.60 6.43
N SER A 86 -10.56 20.04 7.70
CA SER A 86 -9.53 19.51 8.59
C SER A 86 -9.66 18.00 8.75
N GLY A 87 -8.54 17.29 8.87
CA GLY A 87 -8.50 15.81 8.91
C GLY A 87 -8.46 15.14 7.54
N PHE A 88 -8.44 15.92 6.47
CA PHE A 88 -8.20 15.43 5.11
C PHE A 88 -6.91 16.02 4.52
N THR A 89 -6.30 15.23 3.67
CA THR A 89 -5.11 15.63 2.91
C THR A 89 -5.32 15.28 1.44
N ILE A 90 -4.84 16.11 0.53
CA ILE A 90 -4.85 15.78 -0.91
C ILE A 90 -3.43 15.75 -1.48
N VAL A 91 -3.28 14.94 -2.52
CA VAL A 91 -2.09 14.93 -3.40
C VAL A 91 -2.58 15.10 -4.83
N ILE A 92 -1.98 16.02 -5.55
CA ILE A 92 -2.22 16.25 -6.98
C ILE A 92 -1.07 15.58 -7.73
N THR A 93 -1.38 14.70 -8.68
CA THR A 93 -0.38 13.97 -9.45
C THR A 93 -0.68 14.02 -10.94
N SER A 94 0.37 13.88 -11.76
CA SER A 94 0.26 13.70 -13.20
C SER A 94 -0.11 12.24 -13.50
N ALA A 95 -1.01 12.03 -14.45
CA ALA A 95 -1.46 10.71 -14.91
C ALA A 95 -1.58 10.70 -16.45
N LEU A 96 -0.47 10.97 -17.13
CA LEU A 96 -0.39 10.90 -18.57
C LEU A 96 -0.57 9.45 -19.03
N THR A 97 -1.47 9.24 -19.98
CA THR A 97 -1.69 7.91 -20.58
C THR A 97 -0.51 7.52 -21.47
N PRO A 98 0.05 6.30 -21.36
CA PRO A 98 1.20 5.87 -22.14
C PRO A 98 0.81 5.50 -23.59
N LEU A 99 0.46 6.51 -24.37
CA LEU A 99 0.10 6.40 -25.78
C LEU A 99 0.95 7.35 -26.62
N GLN A 100 1.40 6.87 -27.78
CA GLN A 100 2.02 7.69 -28.81
C GLN A 100 0.92 8.36 -29.66
N GLY A 101 0.62 9.62 -29.35
CA GLY A 101 -0.38 10.40 -30.08
C GLY A 101 0.19 11.27 -31.19
N THR A 102 1.53 11.35 -31.32
CA THR A 102 2.18 12.19 -32.34
C THR A 102 2.52 11.37 -33.56
N ASP A 103 1.99 11.73 -34.72
CA ASP A 103 2.33 11.17 -36.01
C ASP A 103 3.05 12.25 -36.85
N LEU A 104 4.26 11.97 -37.28
CA LEU A 104 5.10 12.86 -38.10
C LEU A 104 5.00 12.40 -39.56
N THR A 105 4.17 13.11 -40.36
CA THR A 105 4.03 12.80 -41.78
C THR A 105 5.21 13.36 -42.57
N ASN A 106 5.73 12.60 -43.56
CA ASN A 106 6.94 12.92 -44.31
C ASN A 106 6.81 14.10 -45.29
N GLN A 107 5.63 14.70 -45.46
CA GLN A 107 5.37 15.80 -46.35
C GLN A 107 4.87 17.08 -45.66
N GLY A 108 4.97 17.15 -44.35
CA GLY A 108 4.58 18.31 -43.54
C GLY A 108 5.70 19.31 -43.29
N GLY A 109 5.37 20.49 -42.81
CA GLY A 109 6.35 21.46 -42.31
C GLY A 109 7.09 20.91 -41.07
N PHE A 110 8.30 21.36 -40.84
CA PHE A 110 9.05 21.02 -39.61
C PHE A 110 8.56 21.89 -38.47
N TYR A 111 7.95 21.28 -37.47
CA TYR A 111 7.44 21.92 -36.24
C TYR A 111 8.19 21.46 -35.02
N PRO A 112 9.24 22.17 -34.58
CA PRO A 112 10.07 21.77 -33.40
C PRO A 112 9.27 21.57 -32.14
N GLU A 113 8.20 22.32 -31.92
CA GLU A 113 7.34 22.21 -30.74
C GLU A 113 6.67 20.84 -30.63
N VAL A 114 6.18 20.30 -31.77
CA VAL A 114 5.55 18.97 -31.80
C VAL A 114 6.53 17.87 -31.36
N ILE A 115 7.78 17.99 -31.80
CA ILE A 115 8.84 17.06 -31.43
C ILE A 115 9.20 17.21 -29.94
N ASN A 116 9.36 18.45 -29.48
CA ASN A 116 9.65 18.74 -28.08
C ASN A 116 8.53 18.23 -27.16
N ASP A 117 7.27 18.45 -27.51
CA ASP A 117 6.14 17.95 -26.72
C ASP A 117 6.08 16.42 -26.70
N ALA A 118 6.43 15.74 -27.80
CA ALA A 118 6.52 14.28 -27.83
C ALA A 118 7.64 13.75 -26.94
N LEU A 119 8.81 14.41 -26.93
CA LEU A 119 9.92 14.07 -26.03
C LEU A 119 9.57 14.38 -24.57
N ASP A 120 8.94 15.50 -24.28
CA ASP A 120 8.48 15.86 -22.93
C ASP A 120 7.47 14.85 -22.40
N LYS A 121 6.53 14.37 -23.22
CA LYS A 121 5.60 13.28 -22.88
C LYS A 121 6.34 12.00 -22.51
N ALA A 122 7.35 11.61 -23.30
CA ALA A 122 8.16 10.44 -23.00
C ALA A 122 8.89 10.57 -21.65
N VAL A 123 9.48 11.73 -21.37
CA VAL A 123 10.15 12.01 -20.09
C VAL A 123 9.14 11.96 -18.93
N ILE A 124 7.95 12.56 -19.07
CA ILE A 124 6.89 12.53 -18.06
C ILE A 124 6.48 11.08 -17.75
N LEU A 125 6.28 10.25 -18.78
CA LEU A 125 5.93 8.84 -18.60
C LEU A 125 7.02 8.08 -17.84
N HIS A 126 8.30 8.29 -18.15
CA HIS A 126 9.40 7.70 -17.38
C HIS A 126 9.41 8.17 -15.93
N GLN A 127 9.12 9.45 -15.66
CA GLN A 127 9.04 9.97 -14.29
C GLN A 127 7.86 9.38 -13.52
N GLN A 128 6.71 9.16 -14.17
CA GLN A 128 5.56 8.47 -13.57
C GLN A 128 5.89 7.01 -13.23
N GLN A 129 6.53 6.30 -14.16
CA GLN A 129 7.00 4.92 -13.92
C GLN A 129 8.03 4.85 -12.80
N GLN A 130 8.97 5.81 -12.74
CA GLN A 130 9.95 5.87 -11.67
C GLN A 130 9.29 6.09 -10.30
N ASP A 131 8.27 6.97 -10.21
CA ASP A 131 7.52 7.18 -8.96
C ASP A 131 6.77 5.92 -8.51
N GLU A 132 6.25 5.10 -9.45
CA GLU A 132 5.63 3.81 -9.14
C GLU A 132 6.66 2.78 -8.66
N ILE A 133 7.81 2.71 -9.33
CA ILE A 133 8.92 1.85 -8.92
C ILE A 133 9.43 2.25 -7.53
N ASP A 134 9.52 3.56 -7.24
CA ASP A 134 9.98 4.06 -5.94
C ASP A 134 9.03 3.71 -4.79
N ARG A 135 7.75 3.45 -5.08
CA ARG A 135 6.74 2.97 -4.14
C ARG A 135 6.59 1.45 -4.09
N SER A 136 7.34 0.72 -4.91
CA SER A 136 7.31 -0.75 -4.95
C SER A 136 8.34 -1.37 -3.99
N ILE A 137 8.19 -2.67 -3.73
CA ILE A 137 9.21 -3.44 -2.99
C ILE A 137 10.42 -3.62 -3.90
N LYS A 138 11.59 -3.18 -3.44
CA LYS A 138 12.86 -3.24 -4.19
C LYS A 138 13.95 -3.87 -3.33
N PHE A 139 14.85 -4.61 -3.98
CA PHE A 139 16.09 -5.06 -3.37
C PHE A 139 17.22 -4.09 -3.67
N SER A 140 18.22 -4.03 -2.78
CA SER A 140 19.41 -3.21 -3.02
C SER A 140 20.23 -3.78 -4.19
N LEU A 141 21.02 -2.93 -4.85
CA LEU A 141 21.86 -3.33 -5.99
C LEU A 141 22.89 -4.42 -5.62
N THR A 142 23.23 -4.55 -4.35
CA THR A 142 24.18 -5.55 -3.85
C THR A 142 23.50 -6.87 -3.49
N ASN A 143 22.17 -6.95 -3.58
CA ASN A 143 21.42 -8.14 -3.25
C ASN A 143 21.33 -9.07 -4.47
N THR A 144 21.73 -10.31 -4.30
CA THR A 144 21.58 -11.35 -5.30
C THR A 144 20.36 -12.20 -4.93
N ILE A 145 19.24 -11.96 -5.61
CA ILE A 145 18.05 -12.79 -5.52
C ILE A 145 17.90 -13.58 -6.81
N GLY A 146 17.56 -14.85 -6.72
CA GLY A 146 17.49 -15.72 -7.89
C GLY A 146 16.28 -15.43 -8.76
N SER A 147 15.11 -15.29 -8.16
CA SER A 147 13.87 -14.94 -8.86
C SER A 147 12.90 -14.18 -7.95
N LEU A 148 12.19 -13.18 -8.51
CA LEU A 148 11.07 -12.50 -7.90
C LEU A 148 9.73 -13.02 -8.42
N GLU A 149 9.72 -14.04 -9.26
CA GLU A 149 8.53 -14.58 -9.86
C GLU A 149 7.79 -15.47 -8.88
N ILE A 150 6.54 -15.14 -8.59
CA ILE A 150 5.62 -15.99 -7.82
C ILE A 150 4.94 -16.92 -8.82
N THR A 151 5.40 -18.17 -8.86
CA THR A 151 4.93 -19.19 -9.81
C THR A 151 3.61 -19.84 -9.43
N GLU A 152 3.21 -19.75 -8.16
CA GLU A 152 1.97 -20.31 -7.65
C GLU A 152 0.76 -19.56 -8.21
N ASN A 153 -0.28 -20.30 -8.58
CA ASN A 153 -1.54 -19.73 -9.01
C ASN A 153 -2.37 -19.18 -7.82
N ALA A 154 -3.44 -18.44 -8.10
CA ALA A 154 -4.26 -17.79 -7.10
C ALA A 154 -4.82 -18.76 -6.02
N ASN A 155 -5.18 -20.00 -6.40
CA ASN A 155 -5.69 -20.99 -5.45
C ASN A 155 -4.57 -21.49 -4.51
N ALA A 156 -3.36 -21.67 -5.01
CA ALA A 156 -2.21 -22.07 -4.20
C ALA A 156 -1.75 -20.95 -3.24
N ARG A 157 -1.92 -19.69 -3.63
CA ARG A 157 -1.57 -18.51 -2.81
C ARG A 157 -2.61 -18.12 -1.78
N LYS A 158 -3.86 -18.60 -1.94
CA LYS A 158 -4.98 -18.23 -1.07
C LYS A 158 -4.66 -18.60 0.39
N ASN A 159 -4.83 -17.63 1.30
CA ASN A 159 -4.57 -17.74 2.74
C ASN A 159 -3.10 -18.06 3.08
N ARG A 160 -2.16 -17.71 2.20
CA ARG A 160 -0.72 -17.90 2.42
C ARG A 160 -0.03 -16.58 2.71
N VAL A 161 1.16 -16.67 3.30
CA VAL A 161 2.04 -15.54 3.58
C VAL A 161 3.18 -15.57 2.58
N LEU A 162 3.49 -14.40 2.01
CA LEU A 162 4.71 -14.22 1.24
C LEU A 162 5.86 -14.00 2.24
N GLY A 163 6.93 -14.78 2.12
CA GLY A 163 8.08 -14.70 3.00
C GLY A 163 9.36 -15.04 2.26
N PHE A 164 10.40 -15.35 3.02
CA PHE A 164 11.69 -15.77 2.49
C PHE A 164 11.99 -17.19 2.99
N ASP A 165 12.55 -18.01 2.11
CA ASP A 165 13.06 -19.34 2.46
C ASP A 165 14.40 -19.24 3.20
N ASN A 166 15.00 -20.41 3.49
CA ASN A 166 16.30 -20.49 4.17
C ASN A 166 17.49 -20.01 3.34
N LEU A 167 17.29 -19.74 2.06
CA LEU A 167 18.28 -19.16 1.15
C LEU A 167 18.07 -17.65 0.96
N GLY A 168 16.98 -17.10 1.52
CA GLY A 168 16.60 -15.70 1.36
C GLY A 168 15.84 -15.40 0.06
N GLU A 169 15.38 -16.45 -0.65
CA GLU A 169 14.56 -16.32 -1.85
C GLU A 169 13.07 -16.18 -1.50
N PHE A 170 12.28 -15.54 -2.36
CA PHE A 170 10.84 -15.43 -2.16
C PHE A 170 10.16 -16.80 -2.17
N GLU A 171 9.37 -17.05 -1.14
CA GLU A 171 8.54 -18.23 -1.04
C GLU A 171 7.12 -17.87 -0.60
N VAL A 172 6.13 -18.55 -1.19
CA VAL A 172 4.75 -18.53 -0.69
C VAL A 172 4.66 -19.52 0.46
N LEU A 173 4.87 -19.02 1.66
CA LEU A 173 4.90 -19.79 2.88
C LEU A 173 3.53 -20.40 3.20
N LYS A 174 3.55 -21.43 4.06
CA LYS A 174 2.36 -22.10 4.58
C LYS A 174 1.45 -21.12 5.31
N GLU A 175 0.17 -21.44 5.39
CA GLU A 175 -0.82 -20.65 6.12
C GLU A 175 -0.36 -20.29 7.53
N LEU A 176 -0.57 -19.04 7.93
CA LEU A 176 -0.61 -18.70 9.34
C LEU A 176 -1.75 -19.53 9.96
N GLY A 177 -1.49 -20.21 11.07
CA GLY A 177 -2.48 -21.06 11.72
C GLY A 177 -3.77 -20.31 12.06
N THR A 178 -4.88 -20.99 12.07
CA THR A 178 -6.18 -20.43 12.46
C THR A 178 -6.29 -20.38 13.98
N TYR A 179 -6.58 -19.22 14.55
CA TYR A 179 -6.93 -19.13 15.97
C TYR A 179 -8.33 -19.72 16.20
N ARG A 180 -8.39 -20.85 16.90
CA ARG A 180 -9.61 -21.62 17.16
C ARG A 180 -10.28 -21.26 18.48
N GLY A 181 -9.74 -20.30 19.21
CA GLY A 181 -10.20 -19.93 20.55
C GLY A 181 -9.66 -20.86 21.63
N ASN A 182 -10.48 -21.10 22.67
CA ASN A 182 -10.13 -22.04 23.72
C ASN A 182 -10.11 -23.48 23.21
N TRP A 183 -9.16 -24.26 23.71
CA TRP A 183 -9.11 -25.68 23.40
C TRP A 183 -10.38 -26.39 23.92
N VAL A 184 -10.91 -27.33 23.14
CA VAL A 184 -12.11 -28.11 23.43
C VAL A 184 -11.82 -29.58 23.08
N ALA A 185 -12.22 -30.50 23.94
CA ALA A 185 -12.15 -31.96 23.67
C ALA A 185 -13.13 -32.34 22.54
N ALA A 186 -12.84 -33.47 21.89
CA ALA A 186 -13.63 -34.04 20.78
C ALA A 186 -13.82 -33.07 19.59
N ARG A 187 -12.89 -32.16 19.37
CA ARG A 187 -12.84 -31.24 18.23
C ARG A 187 -11.69 -31.58 17.30
N ASP A 188 -11.93 -31.44 15.98
CA ASP A 188 -10.87 -31.61 15.00
C ASP A 188 -10.01 -30.36 14.92
N TYR A 189 -8.72 -30.58 15.04
CA TYR A 189 -7.70 -29.55 14.86
C TYR A 189 -6.80 -29.89 13.68
N ALA A 190 -6.62 -28.92 12.81
CA ALA A 190 -5.71 -29.03 11.68
C ALA A 190 -4.29 -28.62 12.09
N VAL A 191 -3.30 -29.05 11.34
CA VAL A 191 -1.94 -28.57 11.50
C VAL A 191 -1.94 -27.04 11.39
N ARG A 192 -1.24 -26.38 12.33
CA ARG A 192 -1.12 -24.91 12.48
C ARG A 192 -2.32 -24.23 13.15
N ASP A 193 -3.34 -24.95 13.58
CA ASP A 193 -4.37 -24.35 14.45
C ASP A 193 -3.75 -23.88 15.77
N LEU A 194 -4.14 -22.69 16.22
CA LEU A 194 -3.74 -22.07 17.47
C LEU A 194 -4.88 -22.18 18.48
N VAL A 195 -4.59 -22.61 19.68
CA VAL A 195 -5.57 -22.71 20.75
C VAL A 195 -5.03 -22.14 22.04
N LYS A 196 -5.94 -21.66 22.89
CA LYS A 196 -5.65 -21.27 24.25
C LYS A 196 -6.02 -22.42 25.21
N ASP A 197 -5.07 -22.87 26.02
CA ASP A 197 -5.32 -23.68 27.19
C ASP A 197 -5.86 -22.80 28.31
N THR A 198 -7.10 -23.04 28.74
CA THR A 198 -7.75 -22.18 29.73
C THR A 198 -7.29 -22.51 31.15
N SER A 199 -6.68 -23.68 31.39
CA SER A 199 -6.17 -24.05 32.70
C SER A 199 -4.86 -23.38 33.05
N THR A 200 -4.02 -23.10 32.06
CA THR A 200 -2.70 -22.47 32.21
C THR A 200 -2.64 -21.05 31.65
N GLY A 201 -3.55 -20.71 30.76
CA GLY A 201 -3.49 -19.47 29.96
C GLY A 201 -2.57 -19.54 28.75
N ASN A 202 -1.85 -20.65 28.59
CA ASN A 202 -0.86 -20.85 27.54
C ASN A 202 -1.48 -20.94 26.14
N ILE A 203 -0.70 -20.57 25.12
CA ILE A 203 -1.11 -20.72 23.72
C ILE A 203 -0.27 -21.81 23.08
N PHE A 204 -0.96 -22.71 22.42
CA PHE A 204 -0.39 -23.87 21.74
C PHE A 204 -0.69 -23.83 20.25
N PHE A 205 0.21 -24.46 19.52
CA PHE A 205 0.15 -24.66 18.07
C PHE A 205 0.00 -26.14 17.78
N CYS A 206 -0.97 -26.51 16.94
CA CYS A 206 -1.17 -27.88 16.51
C CYS A 206 -0.11 -28.27 15.48
N ASN A 207 0.79 -29.18 15.80
CA ASN A 207 1.82 -29.68 14.89
C ASN A 207 1.37 -30.91 14.09
N THR A 208 0.37 -31.62 14.58
CA THR A 208 -0.17 -32.84 13.96
C THR A 208 -1.70 -32.79 13.98
N ALA A 209 -2.34 -32.87 12.80
CA ALA A 209 -3.81 -32.87 12.69
C ALA A 209 -4.40 -34.09 13.45
N HIS A 210 -5.41 -33.83 14.29
CA HIS A 210 -6.04 -34.87 15.12
C HIS A 210 -7.40 -34.39 15.63
N THR A 211 -8.23 -35.37 16.03
CA THR A 211 -9.39 -35.09 16.88
C THR A 211 -8.92 -35.10 18.32
N SER A 212 -9.09 -34.01 19.03
CA SER A 212 -8.62 -33.84 20.41
C SER A 212 -9.36 -34.78 21.39
N SER A 213 -8.67 -35.25 22.41
CA SER A 213 -9.26 -36.01 23.50
C SER A 213 -8.60 -35.68 24.84
N GLY A 214 -9.16 -36.17 25.93
CA GLY A 214 -8.63 -35.94 27.28
C GLY A 214 -9.05 -34.58 27.84
N SER A 215 -8.23 -34.01 28.70
CA SER A 215 -8.47 -32.78 29.46
C SER A 215 -7.25 -31.85 29.41
N GLN A 216 -7.44 -30.60 29.77
CA GLN A 216 -6.35 -29.65 30.02
C GLN A 216 -5.66 -29.98 31.38
N PRO A 217 -4.37 -29.62 31.55
CA PRO A 217 -3.55 -28.82 30.64
C PRO A 217 -3.01 -29.63 29.45
N LEU A 218 -2.76 -28.93 28.33
CA LEU A 218 -2.29 -29.56 27.09
C LEU A 218 -0.87 -30.14 27.23
N THR A 219 -0.07 -29.65 28.15
CA THR A 219 1.27 -30.17 28.44
C THR A 219 1.28 -31.62 28.94
N THR A 220 0.19 -32.06 29.56
CA THR A 220 0.01 -33.43 30.11
C THR A 220 -1.17 -34.18 29.51
N ASN A 221 -1.78 -33.59 28.46
CA ASN A 221 -2.89 -34.19 27.75
C ASN A 221 -2.48 -35.46 27.01
N THR A 222 -3.42 -36.37 26.75
CA THR A 222 -3.22 -37.58 25.94
C THR A 222 -2.57 -37.33 24.60
N HIS A 223 -2.88 -36.17 23.98
CA HIS A 223 -2.33 -35.73 22.71
C HIS A 223 -1.29 -34.62 22.88
N SER A 224 -0.60 -34.53 24.02
CA SER A 224 0.41 -33.48 24.26
C SER A 224 1.49 -33.38 23.18
N ALA A 225 1.86 -34.52 22.58
CA ALA A 225 2.84 -34.55 21.48
C ALA A 225 2.35 -33.86 20.17
N ASN A 226 1.05 -33.63 20.04
CA ASN A 226 0.46 -32.96 18.89
C ASN A 226 0.43 -31.43 19.05
N TRP A 227 0.93 -30.91 20.15
CA TRP A 227 0.88 -29.49 20.50
C TRP A 227 2.26 -28.94 20.85
N ASP A 228 2.64 -27.87 20.23
CA ASP A 228 3.83 -27.11 20.58
C ASP A 228 3.43 -25.85 21.36
N LEU A 229 4.10 -25.58 22.47
CA LEU A 229 3.90 -24.38 23.27
C LEU A 229 4.52 -23.18 22.56
N ILE A 230 3.71 -22.15 22.28
CA ILE A 230 4.18 -20.88 21.67
C ILE A 230 4.30 -19.78 22.72
N VAL A 231 3.29 -19.64 23.57
CA VAL A 231 3.29 -18.61 24.63
C VAL A 231 3.07 -19.30 25.99
N ASP A 232 4.04 -19.15 26.86
CA ASP A 232 3.91 -19.48 28.29
C ASP A 232 3.39 -18.24 29.03
N ALA A 233 2.14 -18.30 29.47
CA ALA A 233 1.49 -17.19 30.16
C ALA A 233 2.19 -16.84 31.49
N ALA A 234 2.77 -17.81 32.19
CA ALA A 234 3.49 -17.54 33.42
C ALA A 234 4.79 -16.76 33.18
N SER A 235 5.55 -17.14 32.16
CA SER A 235 6.77 -16.44 31.77
C SER A 235 6.47 -15.03 31.22
N ALA A 236 5.39 -14.88 30.46
CA ALA A 236 4.95 -13.60 29.97
C ALA A 236 4.58 -12.64 31.12
N THR A 237 3.83 -13.12 32.10
CA THR A 237 3.46 -12.36 33.32
C THR A 237 4.68 -12.00 34.16
N ALA A 238 5.62 -12.91 34.34
CA ALA A 238 6.86 -12.66 35.06
C ALA A 238 7.71 -11.57 34.40
N SER A 239 7.83 -11.59 33.07
CA SER A 239 8.54 -10.57 32.30
C SER A 239 7.86 -9.19 32.40
N GLN A 240 6.53 -9.15 32.38
CA GLN A 240 5.75 -7.92 32.54
C GLN A 240 5.94 -7.31 33.94
N ASN A 241 5.91 -8.15 34.99
CA ASN A 241 6.12 -7.70 36.36
C ASN A 241 7.54 -7.19 36.59
N ALA A 242 8.55 -7.85 36.01
CA ALA A 242 9.94 -7.39 36.07
C ALA A 242 10.14 -6.06 35.37
N ALA A 243 9.53 -5.85 34.19
CA ALA A 243 9.56 -4.58 33.48
C ALA A 243 8.87 -3.46 34.28
N ALA A 244 7.72 -3.74 34.90
CA ALA A 244 7.02 -2.78 35.74
C ALA A 244 7.82 -2.40 37.00
N ALA A 245 8.49 -3.36 37.63
CA ALA A 245 9.37 -3.10 38.76
C ALA A 245 10.59 -2.25 38.38
N SER A 246 11.19 -2.48 37.22
CA SER A 246 12.33 -1.67 36.74
C SER A 246 11.93 -0.26 36.32
N ALA A 247 10.66 -0.02 35.92
CA ALA A 247 10.15 1.30 35.56
C ALA A 247 9.77 2.14 36.80
N SER A 248 9.65 1.52 37.98
CA SER A 248 9.29 2.17 39.24
C SER A 248 10.50 2.40 40.18
N ALA A 249 11.70 2.00 39.76
CA ALA A 249 12.97 2.20 40.47
C ALA A 249 13.75 3.37 39.86
#